data_acd67d4a760c62ade6ed9e87db076600
#
_entry.id   acd67d4a760c62ade6ed9e87db076600
#
_cell.length_a   1.000
_cell.length_b   1.000
_cell.length_c   1.000
_cell.angle_alpha   90.00
_cell.angle_beta   90.00
_cell.angle_gamma   90.00
#
_symmetry.space_group_name_H-M   'P 1'
#
loop_
_entity.id
_entity.type
_entity.pdbx_description
1 polymer ?
#
loop_
_entity_poly.entity_id
_entity_poly.type
_entity_poly.pdbx_seq_one_letter_code
_entity_poly.pdbx_strand_id
1 'polypeptide(L)'
;MANVLWTAPAGNLAGNNGTAVTAAALTTAAPLPLPQIPGSTLTLGTELDLEADLEMTSASATPTLTLGFYIGSVGQAIGSKTLIAATPANALSASAAAWPIKLRYRGKITAASPTAGAIRGTGEQLYGTSLTAWGTTPFPVTQAARTVSTLNTQQTNELDVGVTLSATTGSPSITCTRLIVVVHG
;
A
#
# COMPACT_ATOMS: atom_id res chain seq x y z
N MET A 1 -20.89 7.37 -9.25
CA MET A 1 -19.98 8.54 -9.18
C MET A 1 -18.74 8.12 -8.44
N ALA A 2 -17.56 8.45 -8.95
CA ALA A 2 -16.31 8.21 -8.23
C ALA A 2 -16.17 9.24 -7.10
N ASN A 3 -16.01 8.79 -5.88
CA ASN A 3 -15.77 9.65 -4.73
C ASN A 3 -14.29 9.56 -4.36
N VAL A 4 -13.55 10.65 -4.53
CA VAL A 4 -12.20 10.77 -3.98
C VAL A 4 -12.36 10.98 -2.47
N LEU A 5 -12.00 9.98 -1.68
CA LEU A 5 -12.15 10.04 -0.22
C LEU A 5 -11.00 10.78 0.45
N TRP A 6 -9.83 10.71 -0.16
CA TRP A 6 -8.64 11.31 0.43
C TRP A 6 -7.50 11.44 -0.58
N THR A 7 -6.79 12.54 -0.52
CA THR A 7 -5.55 12.77 -1.26
C THR A 7 -4.57 13.47 -0.33
N ALA A 8 -3.42 12.86 -0.08
CA ALA A 8 -2.36 13.53 0.67
C ALA A 8 -1.70 14.58 -0.19
N PRO A 9 -1.49 15.80 0.31
CA PRO A 9 -0.65 16.77 -0.36
C PRO A 9 0.78 16.27 -0.48
N ALA A 10 1.43 16.50 -1.60
CA ALA A 10 2.83 16.17 -1.81
C ALA A 10 3.71 16.73 -0.68
N GLY A 11 4.61 15.93 -0.15
CA GLY A 11 5.58 16.31 0.86
C GLY A 11 5.14 16.17 2.33
N ASN A 12 3.91 15.77 2.61
CA ASN A 12 3.39 15.68 3.99
C ASN A 12 3.33 14.27 4.59
N LEU A 13 3.70 13.25 3.85
CA LEU A 13 3.73 11.87 4.32
C LEU A 13 5.19 11.45 4.48
N ALA A 14 5.86 11.93 5.52
CA ALA A 14 7.12 11.36 5.93
C ALA A 14 6.85 9.95 6.47
N GLY A 15 7.02 8.95 5.63
CA GLY A 15 6.94 7.56 6.03
C GLY A 15 8.06 7.20 6.99
N ASN A 16 7.78 6.21 7.80
CA ASN A 16 8.76 5.63 8.70
C ASN A 16 9.94 5.09 7.88
N ASN A 17 11.16 5.39 8.30
CA ASN A 17 12.34 4.75 7.75
C ASN A 17 12.14 3.25 7.84
N GLY A 18 12.07 2.59 6.69
CA GLY A 18 11.85 1.15 6.60
C GLY A 18 13.05 0.38 7.11
N THR A 19 13.30 0.45 8.41
CA THR A 19 14.35 -0.32 9.08
C THR A 19 13.84 -1.66 9.62
N ALA A 20 12.55 -1.96 9.45
CA ALA A 20 11.96 -3.15 10.01
C ALA A 20 11.91 -4.29 8.99
N VAL A 21 12.29 -5.49 9.43
CA VAL A 21 12.07 -6.76 8.72
C VAL A 21 10.58 -7.15 8.71
N THR A 22 9.77 -6.47 9.50
CA THR A 22 8.31 -6.62 9.60
C THR A 22 7.61 -5.44 8.93
N ALA A 23 6.33 -5.60 8.61
CA ALA A 23 5.54 -4.53 8.02
C ALA A 23 5.55 -3.27 8.90
N ALA A 24 5.94 -2.15 8.30
CA ALA A 24 5.90 -0.83 8.92
C ALA A 24 5.02 0.10 8.08
N ALA A 25 4.20 0.91 8.74
CA ALA A 25 3.37 1.88 8.05
C ALA A 25 4.21 3.03 7.50
N LEU A 26 4.01 3.38 6.24
CA LEU A 26 4.67 4.53 5.60
C LEU A 26 3.91 5.83 5.81
N THR A 27 2.70 5.73 6.34
CA THR A 27 1.75 6.84 6.47
C THR A 27 1.49 7.28 7.92
N THR A 28 2.03 6.57 8.91
CA THR A 28 1.78 6.84 10.35
C THR A 28 2.36 8.17 10.87
N ALA A 29 3.32 8.76 10.18
CA ALA A 29 3.89 10.05 10.58
C ALA A 29 3.20 11.24 9.89
N ALA A 30 2.13 11.01 9.16
CA ALA A 30 1.40 12.07 8.48
C ALA A 30 0.68 12.97 9.48
N PRO A 31 0.79 14.30 9.35
CA PRO A 31 0.01 15.23 10.18
C PRO A 31 -1.48 15.21 9.85
N LEU A 32 -1.87 14.52 8.80
CA LEU A 32 -3.26 14.35 8.35
C LEU A 32 -3.77 12.95 8.70
N PRO A 33 -5.06 12.81 9.04
CA PRO A 33 -5.64 11.50 9.23
C PRO A 33 -5.52 10.65 7.95
N LEU A 34 -5.28 9.35 8.12
CA LEU A 34 -5.27 8.40 7.02
C LEU A 34 -6.62 8.38 6.31
N PRO A 35 -6.67 8.00 5.02
CA PRO A 35 -7.91 7.90 4.29
C PRO A 35 -8.84 6.87 4.94
N GLN A 36 -10.07 7.30 5.21
CA GLN A 36 -11.07 6.49 5.86
C GLN A 36 -12.24 6.23 4.91
N ILE A 37 -12.71 5.00 4.89
CA ILE A 37 -13.92 4.58 4.20
C ILE A 37 -15.00 4.39 5.28
N PRO A 38 -16.08 5.17 5.27
CA PRO A 38 -17.16 5.05 6.26
C PRO A 38 -17.72 3.63 6.31
N GLY A 39 -18.19 3.22 7.48
CA GLY A 39 -18.83 1.93 7.67
C GLY A 39 -19.98 1.70 6.70
N SER A 40 -20.12 0.46 6.23
CA SER A 40 -21.14 0.02 5.27
C SER A 40 -21.05 0.64 3.86
N THR A 41 -19.98 1.38 3.53
CA THR A 41 -19.72 1.85 2.16
C THR A 41 -19.22 0.72 1.26
N LEU A 42 -18.50 -0.25 1.84
CA LEU A 42 -17.95 -1.39 1.11
C LEU A 42 -19.01 -2.48 0.94
N THR A 43 -19.93 -2.27 0.01
CA THR A 43 -20.99 -3.22 -0.34
C THR A 43 -20.54 -4.15 -1.46
N LEU A 44 -21.32 -5.21 -1.70
CA LEU A 44 -21.08 -6.11 -2.83
C LEU A 44 -21.04 -5.31 -4.15
N GLY A 45 -19.97 -5.45 -4.90
CA GLY A 45 -19.79 -4.77 -6.17
C GLY A 45 -19.04 -3.44 -6.09
N THR A 46 -18.89 -2.85 -4.90
CA THR A 46 -18.06 -1.63 -4.71
C THR A 46 -16.64 -1.86 -5.23
N GLU A 47 -16.12 -0.92 -6.00
CA GLU A 47 -14.75 -0.94 -6.49
C GLU A 47 -13.89 0.08 -5.73
N LEU A 48 -12.65 -0.32 -5.44
CA LEU A 48 -11.63 0.52 -4.82
C LEU A 48 -10.48 0.71 -5.82
N ASP A 49 -10.16 1.97 -6.11
CA ASP A 49 -8.94 2.34 -6.80
C ASP A 49 -7.98 2.98 -5.79
N LEU A 50 -6.81 2.39 -5.64
CA LEU A 50 -5.76 2.85 -4.74
C LEU A 50 -4.52 3.20 -5.57
N GLU A 51 -3.96 4.39 -5.31
CA GLU A 51 -2.70 4.81 -5.94
C GLU A 51 -1.79 5.40 -4.86
N ALA A 52 -0.53 4.96 -4.84
CA ALA A 52 0.48 5.52 -3.98
C ALA A 52 1.73 5.89 -4.78
N ASP A 53 2.22 7.10 -4.56
CA ASP A 53 3.52 7.55 -5.02
C ASP A 53 4.49 7.54 -3.84
N LEU A 54 5.63 6.91 -4.05
CA LEU A 54 6.66 6.75 -3.02
C LEU A 54 8.02 7.17 -3.56
N GLU A 55 8.88 7.53 -2.66
CA GLU A 55 10.29 7.81 -2.93
C GLU A 55 11.16 6.88 -2.08
N MET A 56 12.22 6.36 -2.67
CA MET A 56 13.17 5.49 -2.01
C MET A 56 14.56 6.09 -2.02
N THR A 57 15.20 6.06 -0.87
CA THR A 57 16.64 6.35 -0.73
C THR A 57 17.33 5.14 -0.11
N SER A 58 18.44 4.70 -0.68
CA SER A 58 19.23 3.58 -0.16
C SER A 58 20.72 3.91 -0.20
N ALA A 59 21.47 3.30 0.71
CA ALA A 59 22.94 3.35 0.70
C ALA A 59 23.53 2.18 -0.10
N SER A 60 24.62 1.59 0.35
CA SER A 60 25.38 0.59 -0.40
C SER A 60 24.82 -0.84 -0.40
N ALA A 61 23.87 -1.14 0.48
CA ALA A 61 23.28 -2.48 0.57
C ALA A 61 21.98 -2.58 -0.23
N THR A 62 21.64 -3.77 -0.70
CA THR A 62 20.50 -4.05 -1.55
C THR A 62 19.55 -5.07 -0.90
N PRO A 63 18.88 -4.74 0.23
CA PRO A 63 17.84 -5.59 0.75
C PRO A 63 16.67 -5.67 -0.25
N THR A 64 15.83 -6.67 -0.13
CA THR A 64 14.59 -6.71 -0.91
C THR A 64 13.49 -5.94 -0.21
N LEU A 65 12.65 -5.31 -1.01
CA LEU A 65 11.53 -4.49 -0.62
C LEU A 65 10.22 -5.15 -1.07
N THR A 66 9.26 -5.26 -0.15
CA THR A 66 7.86 -5.58 -0.47
C THR A 66 7.00 -4.41 0.00
N LEU A 67 6.15 -3.92 -0.87
CA LEU A 67 5.18 -2.87 -0.59
C LEU A 67 3.77 -3.47 -0.59
N GLY A 68 2.86 -2.90 0.21
CA GLY A 68 1.48 -3.39 0.26
C GLY A 68 0.48 -2.33 0.65
N PHE A 69 -0.77 -2.53 0.20
CA PHE A 69 -1.93 -1.80 0.69
C PHE A 69 -2.60 -2.59 1.81
N TYR A 70 -2.91 -1.91 2.89
CA TYR A 70 -3.51 -2.46 4.09
C TYR A 70 -4.82 -1.75 4.41
N ILE A 71 -5.78 -2.49 4.95
CA ILE A 71 -7.07 -1.97 5.38
C ILE A 71 -7.43 -2.54 6.75
N GLY A 72 -8.01 -1.73 7.61
CA GLY A 72 -8.41 -2.17 8.95
C GLY A 72 -9.14 -1.08 9.72
N SER A 73 -9.39 -1.30 11.00
CA SER A 73 -10.02 -0.32 11.87
C SER A 73 -9.19 0.95 11.99
N VAL A 74 -9.87 2.07 12.20
CA VAL A 74 -9.22 3.36 12.44
C VAL A 74 -8.27 3.27 13.64
N GLY A 75 -7.03 3.73 13.46
CA GLY A 75 -5.99 3.70 14.51
C GLY A 75 -5.39 2.31 14.77
N GLN A 76 -5.76 1.28 14.02
CA GLN A 76 -5.18 -0.05 14.16
C GLN A 76 -3.74 -0.07 13.66
N ALA A 77 -2.85 -0.74 14.42
CA ALA A 77 -1.46 -0.94 13.98
C ALA A 77 -1.41 -1.73 12.66
N ILE A 78 -0.50 -1.37 11.77
CA ILE A 78 -0.43 -1.95 10.41
C ILE A 78 -0.26 -3.48 10.42
N GLY A 79 0.50 -4.02 11.36
CA GLY A 79 0.67 -5.47 11.50
C GLY A 79 -0.59 -6.25 11.88
N SER A 80 -1.65 -5.54 12.31
CA SER A 80 -2.97 -6.09 12.61
C SER A 80 -4.01 -5.78 11.54
N LYS A 81 -3.70 -4.89 10.59
CA LYS A 81 -4.57 -4.61 9.44
C LYS A 81 -4.52 -5.77 8.44
N THR A 82 -5.58 -5.90 7.67
CA THR A 82 -5.65 -6.87 6.58
C THR A 82 -4.82 -6.37 5.39
N LEU A 83 -3.85 -7.16 4.94
CA LEU A 83 -3.11 -6.91 3.71
C LEU A 83 -4.01 -7.21 2.51
N ILE A 84 -4.35 -6.19 1.73
CA ILE A 84 -5.20 -6.33 0.53
C ILE A 84 -4.39 -6.87 -0.65
N ALA A 85 -3.22 -6.32 -0.85
CA ALA A 85 -2.33 -6.68 -1.96
C ALA A 85 -0.89 -6.32 -1.63
N ALA A 86 0.05 -7.17 -2.05
CA ALA A 86 1.47 -6.93 -1.90
C ALA A 86 2.20 -7.11 -3.23
N THR A 87 3.23 -6.27 -3.44
CA THR A 87 4.17 -6.44 -4.55
C THR A 87 5.03 -7.69 -4.32
N PRO A 88 5.64 -8.26 -5.36
CA PRO A 88 6.74 -9.20 -5.16
C PRO A 88 7.89 -8.52 -4.42
N ALA A 89 8.76 -9.30 -3.83
CA ALA A 89 9.99 -8.81 -3.23
C ALA A 89 10.94 -8.33 -4.33
N ASN A 90 11.26 -7.04 -4.33
CA ASN A 90 12.13 -6.43 -5.32
C ASN A 90 13.47 -6.04 -4.66
N ALA A 91 14.58 -6.36 -5.31
CA ALA A 91 15.88 -5.90 -4.84
C ALA A 91 15.96 -4.37 -4.93
N LEU A 92 16.41 -3.73 -3.87
CA LEU A 92 16.67 -2.29 -3.88
C LEU A 92 17.90 -1.99 -4.72
N SER A 93 17.86 -0.87 -5.42
CA SER A 93 19.06 -0.36 -6.07
C SER A 93 20.03 0.21 -5.03
N ALA A 94 21.32 -0.06 -5.21
CA ALA A 94 22.34 0.57 -4.37
C ALA A 94 22.44 2.08 -4.70
N SER A 95 22.64 2.88 -3.67
CA SER A 95 22.85 4.34 -3.80
C SER A 95 21.71 5.08 -4.51
N ALA A 96 20.48 4.63 -4.34
CA ALA A 96 19.31 5.36 -4.82
C ALA A 96 19.11 6.63 -4.01
N ALA A 97 18.81 7.74 -4.66
CA ALA A 97 18.48 9.01 -4.03
C ALA A 97 17.13 9.50 -4.56
N ALA A 98 16.10 9.47 -3.69
CA ALA A 98 14.73 9.88 -4.00
C ALA A 98 14.15 9.22 -5.27
N TRP A 99 14.38 7.91 -5.45
CA TRP A 99 13.88 7.20 -6.62
C TRP A 99 12.38 6.97 -6.52
N PRO A 100 11.62 7.35 -7.55
CA PRO A 100 10.18 7.19 -7.52
C PRO A 100 9.75 5.74 -7.65
N ILE A 101 8.75 5.37 -6.89
CA ILE A 101 8.01 4.12 -7.00
C ILE A 101 6.54 4.48 -7.08
N LYS A 102 5.82 3.87 -8.00
CA LYS A 102 4.37 4.05 -8.10
C LYS A 102 3.66 2.71 -7.92
N LEU A 103 2.64 2.70 -7.06
CA LEU A 103 1.74 1.58 -6.88
C LEU A 103 0.35 1.97 -7.34
N ARG A 104 -0.31 1.06 -8.05
CA ARG A 104 -1.73 1.15 -8.38
C ARG A 104 -2.39 -0.18 -8.10
N TYR A 105 -3.57 -0.14 -7.52
CA TYR A 105 -4.37 -1.34 -7.27
C TYR A 105 -5.84 -1.02 -7.53
N ARG A 106 -6.52 -1.94 -8.22
CA ARG A 106 -7.97 -1.92 -8.36
C ARG A 106 -8.54 -3.22 -7.82
N GLY A 107 -9.46 -3.09 -6.87
CA GLY A 107 -10.14 -4.21 -6.25
C GLY A 107 -11.65 -4.01 -6.24
N LYS A 108 -12.38 -5.13 -6.26
CA LYS A 108 -13.84 -5.18 -6.19
C LYS A 108 -14.28 -5.98 -4.97
N ILE A 109 -15.22 -5.46 -4.21
CA ILE A 109 -15.82 -6.19 -3.09
C ILE A 109 -16.68 -7.33 -3.65
N THR A 110 -16.30 -8.55 -3.33
CA THR A 110 -16.97 -9.79 -3.79
C THR A 110 -17.82 -10.44 -2.70
N ALA A 111 -17.64 -10.05 -1.44
CA ALA A 111 -18.52 -10.37 -0.34
C ALA A 111 -18.52 -9.24 0.69
N ALA A 112 -19.67 -8.87 1.22
CA ALA A 112 -19.80 -7.89 2.29
C ALA A 112 -20.15 -8.62 3.59
N SER A 113 -19.36 -8.42 4.66
CA SER A 113 -19.52 -9.10 5.95
C SER A 113 -18.76 -8.34 7.03
N PRO A 114 -19.20 -8.42 8.31
CA PRO A 114 -18.43 -7.87 9.43
C PRO A 114 -17.15 -8.65 9.75
N THR A 115 -17.03 -9.91 9.30
CA THR A 115 -15.90 -10.78 9.66
C THR A 115 -15.28 -11.54 8.48
N ALA A 116 -16.01 -11.70 7.39
CA ALA A 116 -15.62 -12.51 6.22
C ALA A 116 -15.91 -11.78 4.91
N GLY A 117 -15.86 -10.47 4.91
CA GLY A 117 -15.92 -9.67 3.69
C GLY A 117 -14.72 -9.96 2.79
N ALA A 118 -14.93 -9.93 1.48
CA ALA A 118 -13.89 -10.26 0.53
C ALA A 118 -13.71 -9.16 -0.52
N ILE A 119 -12.45 -8.91 -0.85
CA ILE A 119 -12.04 -8.07 -1.96
C ILE A 119 -11.20 -8.90 -2.92
N ARG A 120 -11.43 -8.73 -4.21
CA ARG A 120 -10.62 -9.34 -5.26
C ARG A 120 -10.10 -8.25 -6.19
N GLY A 121 -8.79 -8.26 -6.46
CA GLY A 121 -8.22 -7.23 -7.30
C GLY A 121 -6.83 -7.56 -7.83
N THR A 122 -6.33 -6.63 -8.63
CA THR A 122 -4.99 -6.65 -9.21
C THR A 122 -4.42 -5.24 -9.20
N GLY A 123 -3.10 -5.15 -9.23
CA GLY A 123 -2.40 -3.88 -9.32
C GLY A 123 -1.14 -3.99 -10.15
N GLU A 124 -0.48 -2.89 -10.27
CA GLU A 124 0.82 -2.76 -10.92
C GLU A 124 1.75 -1.89 -10.08
N GLN A 125 3.01 -2.24 -10.10
CA GLN A 125 4.10 -1.48 -9.51
C GLN A 125 5.00 -0.98 -10.64
N LEU A 126 5.23 0.31 -10.73
CA LEU A 126 6.32 0.88 -11.51
C LEU A 126 7.51 1.04 -10.59
N TYR A 127 8.60 0.36 -10.90
CA TYR A 127 9.80 0.32 -10.09
C TYR A 127 11.05 0.25 -10.97
N GLY A 128 12.05 1.05 -10.61
CA GLY A 128 13.34 1.04 -11.29
C GLY A 128 14.42 0.30 -10.49
N THR A 129 15.17 -0.56 -11.13
CA THR A 129 16.37 -1.21 -10.55
C THR A 129 17.66 -0.45 -10.87
N SER A 130 17.60 0.47 -11.81
CA SER A 130 18.66 1.42 -12.17
C SER A 130 18.05 2.65 -12.84
N LEU A 131 18.82 3.70 -13.08
CA LEU A 131 18.36 4.91 -13.79
C LEU A 131 17.84 4.63 -15.22
N THR A 132 18.21 3.49 -15.79
CA THR A 132 17.86 3.11 -17.16
C THR A 132 16.99 1.86 -17.25
N ALA A 133 16.74 1.18 -16.13
CA ALA A 133 15.98 -0.08 -16.07
C ALA A 133 14.71 0.08 -15.24
N TRP A 134 13.69 0.64 -15.86
CA TRP A 134 12.36 0.78 -15.29
C TRP A 134 11.44 -0.30 -15.84
N GLY A 135 10.56 -0.83 -15.00
CA GLY A 135 9.61 -1.84 -15.42
C GLY A 135 8.31 -1.78 -14.62
N THR A 136 7.27 -2.34 -15.19
CA THR A 136 6.00 -2.53 -14.54
C THR A 136 5.86 -3.99 -14.12
N THR A 137 5.57 -4.24 -12.86
CA THR A 137 5.37 -5.58 -12.32
C THR A 137 3.95 -5.69 -11.77
N PRO A 138 3.16 -6.69 -12.23
CA PRO A 138 1.82 -6.91 -11.70
C PRO A 138 1.88 -7.48 -10.28
N PHE A 139 0.88 -7.13 -9.45
CA PHE A 139 0.68 -7.71 -8.13
C PHE A 139 -0.82 -7.82 -7.79
N PRO A 140 -1.21 -8.72 -6.89
CA PRO A 140 -0.47 -9.90 -6.44
C PRO A 140 -0.14 -10.86 -7.58
N VAL A 141 1.01 -11.50 -7.50
CA VAL A 141 1.50 -12.36 -8.60
C VAL A 141 0.76 -13.68 -8.74
N THR A 142 0.11 -14.17 -7.68
CA THR A 142 -0.66 -15.42 -7.71
C THR A 142 -2.15 -15.15 -7.73
N GLN A 143 -2.92 -16.04 -8.38
CA GLN A 143 -4.37 -15.91 -8.43
C GLN A 143 -5.02 -16.04 -7.03
N ALA A 144 -4.48 -16.88 -6.16
CA ALA A 144 -4.98 -17.04 -4.80
C ALA A 144 -4.80 -15.73 -3.98
N ALA A 145 -3.65 -15.06 -4.11
CA ALA A 145 -3.38 -13.80 -3.43
C ALA A 145 -4.21 -12.61 -3.94
N ARG A 146 -4.91 -12.76 -5.07
CA ARG A 146 -5.82 -11.72 -5.60
C ARG A 146 -7.15 -11.62 -4.87
N THR A 147 -7.44 -12.57 -3.98
CA THR A 147 -8.68 -12.56 -3.18
C THR A 147 -8.31 -12.58 -1.70
N VAL A 148 -8.76 -11.59 -0.96
CA VAL A 148 -8.64 -11.50 0.49
C VAL A 148 -10.04 -11.61 1.07
N SER A 149 -10.25 -12.50 2.05
CA SER A 149 -11.56 -12.87 2.59
C SER A 149 -11.70 -12.63 4.11
N THR A 150 -10.89 -11.75 4.67
CA THR A 150 -10.88 -11.43 6.11
C THR A 150 -11.23 -9.96 6.40
N LEU A 151 -11.87 -9.30 5.44
CA LEU A 151 -12.20 -7.90 5.53
C LEU A 151 -13.48 -7.67 6.34
N ASN A 152 -13.43 -6.71 7.27
CA ASN A 152 -14.67 -6.19 7.85
C ASN A 152 -15.17 -5.02 6.99
N THR A 153 -16.23 -5.23 6.21
CA THR A 153 -16.80 -4.21 5.32
C THR A 153 -17.85 -3.31 5.99
N GLN A 154 -18.25 -3.62 7.23
CA GLN A 154 -19.32 -2.90 7.93
C GLN A 154 -18.80 -1.85 8.92
N GLN A 155 -17.53 -1.88 9.25
CA GLN A 155 -16.88 -0.86 10.08
C GLN A 155 -16.33 0.29 9.23
N THR A 156 -16.05 1.43 9.87
CA THR A 156 -15.19 2.44 9.25
C THR A 156 -13.77 1.87 9.11
N ASN A 157 -13.31 1.79 7.89
CA ASN A 157 -11.99 1.25 7.54
C ASN A 157 -11.01 2.38 7.26
N GLU A 158 -9.78 2.21 7.71
CA GLU A 158 -8.65 3.06 7.42
C GLU A 158 -7.70 2.35 6.46
N LEU A 159 -7.26 3.04 5.41
CA LEU A 159 -6.30 2.55 4.43
C LEU A 159 -4.91 3.02 4.75
N ASP A 160 -3.94 2.15 4.48
CA ASP A 160 -2.54 2.39 4.78
C ASP A 160 -1.65 1.79 3.68
N VAL A 161 -0.46 2.33 3.53
CA VAL A 161 0.61 1.78 2.71
C VAL A 161 1.73 1.31 3.64
N GLY A 162 2.16 0.09 3.47
CA GLY A 162 3.19 -0.51 4.29
C GLY A 162 4.38 -1.00 3.51
N VAL A 163 5.50 -1.12 4.21
CA VAL A 163 6.77 -1.63 3.70
C VAL A 163 7.26 -2.78 4.55
N THR A 164 7.82 -3.79 3.89
CA THR A 164 8.61 -4.85 4.52
C THR A 164 9.96 -4.93 3.82
N LEU A 165 11.03 -4.94 4.59
CA LEU A 165 12.40 -5.09 4.10
C LEU A 165 12.96 -6.43 4.57
N SER A 166 13.77 -7.08 3.72
CA SER A 166 14.43 -8.34 4.10
C SER A 166 15.57 -8.15 5.09
N ALA A 167 16.15 -6.96 5.16
CA ALA A 167 17.21 -6.58 6.08
C ALA A 167 17.22 -5.06 6.28
N THR A 168 17.84 -4.62 7.39
CA THR A 168 18.00 -3.20 7.71
C THR A 168 19.34 -2.62 7.24
N THR A 169 20.18 -3.46 6.65
CA THR A 169 21.51 -3.06 6.17
C THR A 169 21.40 -1.99 5.09
N GLY A 170 22.24 -0.96 5.18
CA GLY A 170 22.21 0.15 4.23
C GLY A 170 21.17 1.22 4.51
N SER A 171 20.49 1.13 5.65
CA SER A 171 19.53 2.14 6.15
C SER A 171 18.60 2.69 5.03
N PRO A 172 17.88 1.85 4.29
CA PRO A 172 16.99 2.33 3.27
C PRO A 172 15.86 3.16 3.91
N SER A 173 15.48 4.22 3.24
CA SER A 173 14.37 5.08 3.63
C SER A 173 13.35 5.09 2.51
N ILE A 174 12.08 4.91 2.87
CA ILE A 174 10.97 4.94 1.93
C ILE A 174 9.94 5.92 2.47
N THR A 175 9.53 6.85 1.62
CA THR A 175 8.56 7.89 1.96
C THR A 175 7.37 7.76 1.01
N CYS A 176 6.16 7.73 1.56
CA CYS A 176 4.94 7.87 0.77
C CYS A 176 4.65 9.36 0.59
N THR A 177 4.75 9.85 -0.63
CA THR A 177 4.53 11.26 -0.96
C THR A 177 3.08 11.56 -1.33
N ARG A 178 2.33 10.54 -1.76
CA ARG A 178 0.92 10.66 -2.10
C ARG A 178 0.21 9.33 -1.92
N LEU A 179 -1.01 9.37 -1.38
CA LEU A 179 -1.94 8.24 -1.36
C LEU A 179 -3.30 8.73 -1.84
N ILE A 180 -3.84 8.11 -2.86
CA ILE A 180 -5.17 8.37 -3.42
C ILE A 180 -6.05 7.16 -3.17
N VAL A 181 -7.26 7.40 -2.70
CA VAL A 181 -8.29 6.39 -2.51
C VAL A 181 -9.56 6.87 -3.21
N VAL A 182 -10.05 6.07 -4.15
CA VAL A 182 -11.31 6.33 -4.85
C VAL A 182 -12.24 5.15 -4.63
N VAL A 183 -13.46 5.42 -4.23
CA VAL A 183 -14.52 4.41 -4.06
C VAL A 183 -15.58 4.63 -5.12
N HIS A 184 -15.87 3.57 -5.87
CA HIS A 184 -16.92 3.55 -6.88
C HIS A 184 -18.05 2.64 -6.37
N GLY A 185 -19.21 3.21 -6.15
CA GLY A 185 -20.42 2.49 -5.72
C GLY A 185 -21.44 2.38 -6.83
#